data_0830bc0918ae9b540d5e601599d75d03
#
_entry.id   0830bc0918ae9b540d5e601599d75d03
#
_cell.length_a   1.000
_cell.length_b   1.000
_cell.length_c   1.000
_cell.angle_alpha   90.00
_cell.angle_beta   90.00
_cell.angle_gamma   90.00
#
_symmetry.space_group_name_H-M   'P 1'
#
loop_
_entity.id
_entity.type
_entity.pdbx_description
1 polymer ?
#
loop_
_entity_poly.entity_id
_entity_poly.type
_entity_poly.pdbx_seq_one_letter_code
_entity_poly.pdbx_strand_id
1 'polypeptide(L)'
;MKQGFVKAASATPAIRVADPVYNAQVICEQMEEAVSHGAKIVVFPELCITGYTCGDLFLQNLLLEEAKEALLRITAQTAKMDAVILVGLPIEKDGRLYNVAAVLHHGDILGMIPKKNIPSYGEFYEGRHFTPGEETVTEYQLSGREIPFGINLLFRCTELPELVIGCEICEDLWVAEPPSTSHALAGATVIANLSASNETVSKDDYRMLLVKSASARLLCGYIYTSAGEGESTQDLVFGGHDLIAENGTLLVQSSRFSSGIVYADLDVLRIVNERRRMGTFGQKPEKEYRVVPFSVKLAQTRLDRKFAAHPFVPEDPALRNRRCEDILSIQAYGLKKRYAHTGLKTAVLGISGGLDSTLALLVTVRTFDLLQLSRKGIIAVTMPCFGTTDRTYENACLLAKTLGVTLREVDIRESVTRHFADIGQDMECHDVTYENGQARERTQVLMDIANKENALVIGTGDMSELALGWATYNGDHMSMYGVNAGVPKTLVRHLVDYYADTCENRELTAVLKDCLLYTSPSPRD
;
A
#
# COMPACT_ATOMS: atom_id res chain seq x y z
N MET A 1 14.98 -1.14 12.56
CA MET A 1 13.69 -1.12 13.26
C MET A 1 13.32 0.23 13.92
N LYS A 2 14.24 1.16 14.14
CA LYS A 2 13.96 2.46 14.81
C LYS A 2 12.83 3.29 14.15
N GLN A 3 12.62 3.17 12.84
CA GLN A 3 11.55 3.85 12.10
C GLN A 3 10.35 2.93 11.83
N GLY A 4 10.24 1.77 12.49
CA GLY A 4 9.18 0.80 12.29
C GLY A 4 9.39 -0.18 11.14
N PHE A 5 10.50 -0.07 10.39
CA PHE A 5 10.82 -1.03 9.33
C PHE A 5 11.46 -2.29 9.90
N VAL A 6 10.86 -3.43 9.61
CA VAL A 6 11.32 -4.77 10.02
C VAL A 6 11.65 -5.56 8.77
N LYS A 7 12.93 -5.96 8.62
CA LYS A 7 13.33 -6.81 7.50
C LYS A 7 12.84 -8.23 7.74
N ALA A 8 12.05 -8.76 6.80
CA ALA A 8 11.59 -10.14 6.75
C ALA A 8 12.29 -10.89 5.62
N ALA A 9 12.52 -12.16 5.83
CA ALA A 9 13.04 -13.09 4.83
C ALA A 9 12.09 -14.28 4.68
N SER A 10 11.83 -14.66 3.44
CA SER A 10 11.20 -15.94 3.05
C SER A 10 12.29 -16.78 2.42
N ALA A 11 12.57 -17.95 3.01
CA ALA A 11 13.72 -18.78 2.67
C ALA A 11 13.28 -20.19 2.27
N THR A 12 13.52 -20.56 1.01
CA THR A 12 13.21 -21.90 0.49
C THR A 12 14.51 -22.69 0.29
N PRO A 13 14.81 -23.65 1.20
CA PRO A 13 15.99 -24.51 1.06
C PRO A 13 15.76 -25.60 0.00
N ALA A 14 16.83 -26.03 -0.66
CA ALA A 14 16.83 -27.27 -1.43
C ALA A 14 16.97 -28.44 -0.44
N ILE A 15 15.86 -29.13 -0.16
CA ILE A 15 15.79 -30.17 0.86
C ILE A 15 16.06 -31.57 0.29
N ARG A 16 16.14 -32.57 1.17
CA ARG A 16 16.04 -34.01 0.86
C ARG A 16 14.91 -34.62 1.65
N VAL A 17 14.05 -35.35 0.96
CA VAL A 17 12.91 -36.04 1.60
C VAL A 17 13.43 -37.06 2.62
N ALA A 18 12.87 -37.02 3.83
CA ALA A 18 13.19 -37.88 4.95
C ALA A 18 14.69 -37.87 5.40
N ASP A 19 15.38 -36.73 5.19
CA ASP A 19 16.75 -36.51 5.66
C ASP A 19 16.83 -35.26 6.58
N PRO A 20 16.32 -35.33 7.82
CA PRO A 20 16.30 -34.20 8.75
C PRO A 20 17.67 -33.64 9.07
N VAL A 21 18.72 -34.47 9.00
CA VAL A 21 20.10 -34.05 9.30
C VAL A 21 20.61 -33.11 8.22
N TYR A 22 20.46 -33.47 6.95
CA TYR A 22 20.82 -32.62 5.81
C TYR A 22 19.97 -31.34 5.79
N ASN A 23 18.65 -31.49 5.96
CA ASN A 23 17.73 -30.35 5.90
C ASN A 23 18.02 -29.33 7.01
N ALA A 24 18.33 -29.78 8.23
CA ALA A 24 18.74 -28.90 9.32
C ALA A 24 20.01 -28.12 8.99
N GLN A 25 20.99 -28.74 8.29
CA GLN A 25 22.21 -28.05 7.89
C GLN A 25 21.90 -26.91 6.89
N VAL A 26 21.14 -27.19 5.82
CA VAL A 26 20.78 -26.20 4.81
C VAL A 26 19.93 -25.07 5.40
N ILE A 27 18.99 -25.41 6.29
CA ILE A 27 18.18 -24.42 7.03
C ILE A 27 19.10 -23.51 7.87
N CYS A 28 20.08 -24.07 8.60
CA CYS A 28 21.02 -23.27 9.39
C CYS A 28 21.86 -22.33 8.51
N GLU A 29 22.34 -22.79 7.35
CA GLU A 29 23.11 -21.98 6.41
C GLU A 29 22.27 -20.78 5.90
N GLN A 30 21.02 -21.02 5.46
CA GLN A 30 20.13 -19.96 5.00
C GLN A 30 19.69 -19.02 6.15
N MET A 31 19.54 -19.53 7.35
CA MET A 31 19.22 -18.76 8.54
C MET A 31 20.35 -17.76 8.87
N GLU A 32 21.61 -18.21 8.81
CA GLU A 32 22.80 -17.37 9.00
C GLU A 32 22.89 -16.30 7.91
N GLU A 33 22.68 -16.67 6.65
CA GLU A 33 22.64 -15.74 5.52
C GLU A 33 21.57 -14.67 5.74
N ALA A 34 20.33 -15.08 6.04
CA ALA A 34 19.20 -14.16 6.23
C ALA A 34 19.45 -13.16 7.37
N VAL A 35 19.95 -13.64 8.51
CA VAL A 35 20.24 -12.80 9.68
C VAL A 35 21.43 -11.87 9.39
N SER A 36 22.46 -12.33 8.66
CA SER A 36 23.59 -11.49 8.25
C SER A 36 23.15 -10.35 7.31
N HIS A 37 22.12 -10.58 6.50
CA HIS A 37 21.48 -9.55 5.65
C HIS A 37 20.58 -8.59 6.44
N GLY A 38 20.38 -8.84 7.73
CA GLY A 38 19.64 -8.00 8.66
C GLY A 38 18.19 -8.40 8.88
N ALA A 39 17.77 -9.60 8.44
CA ALA A 39 16.44 -10.10 8.69
C ALA A 39 16.18 -10.27 10.19
N LYS A 40 14.98 -9.89 10.63
CA LYS A 40 14.48 -10.04 12.00
C LYS A 40 13.37 -11.09 12.11
N ILE A 41 12.81 -11.47 10.97
CA ILE A 41 11.84 -12.55 10.81
C ILE A 41 12.34 -13.38 9.64
N VAL A 42 12.51 -14.68 9.85
CA VAL A 42 12.88 -15.62 8.78
C VAL A 42 11.88 -16.76 8.80
N VAL A 43 11.22 -16.98 7.67
CA VAL A 43 10.18 -18.01 7.52
C VAL A 43 10.66 -19.06 6.54
N PHE A 44 10.59 -20.32 6.95
CA PHE A 44 10.87 -21.51 6.15
C PHE A 44 9.58 -22.23 5.76
N PRO A 45 9.60 -23.15 4.76
CA PRO A 45 8.41 -23.86 4.33
C PRO A 45 7.81 -24.81 5.36
N GLU A 46 6.58 -25.21 5.12
CA GLU A 46 5.88 -26.29 5.80
C GLU A 46 6.68 -27.59 5.72
N LEU A 47 6.80 -28.30 6.85
CA LEU A 47 7.51 -29.59 6.98
C LEU A 47 8.96 -29.58 6.42
N CYS A 48 9.60 -28.44 6.31
CA CYS A 48 10.94 -28.31 5.69
C CYS A 48 12.04 -29.10 6.38
N ILE A 49 11.86 -29.50 7.65
CA ILE A 49 12.83 -30.35 8.38
C ILE A 49 12.82 -31.78 7.83
N THR A 50 11.67 -32.31 7.46
CA THR A 50 11.54 -33.69 6.94
C THR A 50 11.36 -33.74 5.42
N GLY A 51 10.85 -32.69 4.82
CA GLY A 51 10.16 -32.67 3.55
C GLY A 51 8.66 -32.94 3.72
N TYR A 52 7.86 -32.33 2.85
CA TYR A 52 6.41 -32.50 2.82
C TYR A 52 6.01 -33.87 2.26
N THR A 53 6.78 -34.41 1.33
CA THR A 53 6.44 -35.59 0.52
C THR A 53 6.94 -36.93 1.14
N CYS A 54 7.10 -36.99 2.46
CA CYS A 54 7.53 -38.21 3.16
C CYS A 54 6.51 -39.36 3.12
N GLY A 55 5.21 -39.08 2.86
CA GLY A 55 4.18 -40.11 2.81
C GLY A 55 4.12 -40.94 4.11
N ASP A 56 3.99 -42.28 4.01
CA ASP A 56 3.89 -43.15 5.16
C ASP A 56 5.17 -43.21 6.03
N LEU A 57 6.28 -42.58 5.62
CA LEU A 57 7.45 -42.41 6.48
C LEU A 57 7.14 -41.55 7.71
N PHE A 58 6.14 -40.69 7.66
CA PHE A 58 5.66 -39.94 8.83
C PHE A 58 5.18 -40.86 9.99
N LEU A 59 4.87 -42.11 9.71
CA LEU A 59 4.49 -43.09 10.73
C LEU A 59 5.69 -43.82 11.34
N GLN A 60 6.91 -43.49 10.91
CA GLN A 60 8.15 -44.10 11.42
C GLN A 60 8.71 -43.28 12.59
N ASN A 61 8.85 -43.92 13.75
CA ASN A 61 9.41 -43.26 14.93
C ASN A 61 10.80 -42.69 14.69
N LEU A 62 11.62 -43.37 13.88
CA LEU A 62 12.96 -42.88 13.54
C LEU A 62 12.91 -41.50 12.90
N LEU A 63 12.02 -41.28 11.92
CA LEU A 63 11.87 -39.97 11.26
C LEU A 63 11.42 -38.87 12.22
N LEU A 64 10.48 -39.20 13.13
CA LEU A 64 9.96 -38.26 14.11
C LEU A 64 11.02 -37.86 15.15
N GLU A 65 11.81 -38.83 15.64
CA GLU A 65 12.88 -38.56 16.60
C GLU A 65 14.02 -37.72 15.93
N GLU A 66 14.44 -38.08 14.71
CA GLU A 66 15.44 -37.31 13.99
C GLU A 66 14.95 -35.89 13.65
N ALA A 67 13.64 -35.70 13.36
CA ALA A 67 13.06 -34.38 13.16
C ALA A 67 13.12 -33.53 14.45
N LYS A 68 12.87 -34.12 15.63
CA LYS A 68 13.01 -33.44 16.92
C LYS A 68 14.48 -33.08 17.21
N GLU A 69 15.43 -33.98 16.95
CA GLU A 69 16.85 -33.70 17.10
C GLU A 69 17.33 -32.59 16.16
N ALA A 70 16.85 -32.60 14.91
CA ALA A 70 17.10 -31.55 13.93
C ALA A 70 16.56 -30.18 14.41
N LEU A 71 15.33 -30.14 14.94
CA LEU A 71 14.74 -28.95 15.54
C LEU A 71 15.62 -28.41 16.68
N LEU A 72 16.06 -29.26 17.59
CA LEU A 72 16.93 -28.87 18.71
C LEU A 72 18.29 -28.30 18.22
N ARG A 73 18.85 -28.88 17.16
CA ARG A 73 20.07 -28.37 16.51
C ARG A 73 19.85 -26.99 15.91
N ILE A 74 18.79 -26.80 15.14
CA ILE A 74 18.42 -25.51 14.56
C ILE A 74 18.18 -24.48 15.68
N THR A 75 17.44 -24.86 16.72
CA THR A 75 17.18 -24.02 17.89
C THR A 75 18.47 -23.54 18.55
N ALA A 76 19.41 -24.44 18.80
CA ALA A 76 20.70 -24.11 19.39
C ALA A 76 21.51 -23.09 18.54
N GLN A 77 21.43 -23.20 17.22
CA GLN A 77 22.06 -22.23 16.29
C GLN A 77 21.49 -20.83 16.41
N THR A 78 20.20 -20.68 16.77
CA THR A 78 19.57 -19.36 16.96
C THR A 78 20.09 -18.61 18.20
N ALA A 79 20.85 -19.25 19.10
CA ALA A 79 21.27 -18.66 20.38
C ALA A 79 22.01 -17.30 20.24
N LYS A 80 22.71 -17.08 19.13
CA LYS A 80 23.41 -15.84 18.82
C LYS A 80 22.74 -14.97 17.78
N MET A 81 21.56 -15.36 17.29
CA MET A 81 20.85 -14.68 16.22
C MET A 81 19.80 -13.73 16.80
N ASP A 82 19.85 -12.49 16.38
CA ASP A 82 18.91 -11.44 16.78
C ASP A 82 17.70 -11.39 15.82
N ALA A 83 16.99 -12.52 15.71
CA ALA A 83 15.85 -12.73 14.83
C ALA A 83 14.91 -13.81 15.37
N VAL A 84 13.66 -13.80 14.92
CA VAL A 84 12.69 -14.89 15.09
C VAL A 84 12.69 -15.74 13.83
N ILE A 85 12.82 -17.06 14.03
CA ILE A 85 12.90 -18.06 12.96
C ILE A 85 11.68 -18.98 13.06
N LEU A 86 11.02 -19.24 11.93
CA LEU A 86 9.88 -20.16 11.86
C LEU A 86 10.23 -21.34 10.93
N VAL A 87 10.10 -22.56 11.44
CA VAL A 87 10.41 -23.81 10.69
C VAL A 87 9.29 -24.81 10.81
N GLY A 88 9.04 -25.59 9.74
CA GLY A 88 7.99 -26.60 9.69
C GLY A 88 8.52 -28.00 9.99
N LEU A 89 7.78 -28.78 10.83
CA LEU A 89 8.12 -30.17 11.14
C LEU A 89 6.90 -30.98 11.62
N PRO A 90 6.93 -32.33 11.53
CA PRO A 90 5.95 -33.20 12.20
C PRO A 90 6.25 -33.31 13.70
N ILE A 91 5.20 -33.24 14.54
CA ILE A 91 5.29 -33.43 16.00
C ILE A 91 4.23 -34.46 16.46
N GLU A 92 4.66 -35.49 17.15
CA GLU A 92 3.76 -36.39 17.86
C GLU A 92 3.47 -35.82 19.25
N LYS A 93 2.17 -35.72 19.60
CA LYS A 93 1.68 -35.29 20.91
C LYS A 93 0.44 -36.12 21.28
N ASP A 94 0.46 -36.71 22.45
CA ASP A 94 -0.67 -37.49 23.01
C ASP A 94 -1.19 -38.59 22.05
N GLY A 95 -0.27 -39.28 21.36
CA GLY A 95 -0.57 -40.35 20.40
C GLY A 95 -1.15 -39.86 19.06
N ARG A 96 -1.08 -38.57 18.78
CA ARG A 96 -1.51 -37.94 17.51
C ARG A 96 -0.36 -37.22 16.85
N LEU A 97 -0.34 -37.23 15.53
CA LEU A 97 0.67 -36.52 14.73
C LEU A 97 0.12 -35.21 14.23
N TYR A 98 0.90 -34.15 14.37
CA TYR A 98 0.57 -32.78 13.94
C TYR A 98 1.62 -32.24 12.96
N ASN A 99 1.15 -31.52 11.97
CA ASN A 99 1.97 -30.68 11.10
C ASN A 99 2.13 -29.32 11.80
N VAL A 100 3.36 -28.94 12.16
CA VAL A 100 3.62 -27.86 13.12
C VAL A 100 4.59 -26.84 12.57
N ALA A 101 4.34 -25.57 12.82
CA ALA A 101 5.31 -24.48 12.73
C ALA A 101 5.91 -24.22 14.11
N ALA A 102 7.22 -24.40 14.27
CA ALA A 102 7.96 -24.05 15.48
C ALA A 102 8.55 -22.63 15.34
N VAL A 103 8.37 -21.82 16.38
CA VAL A 103 8.89 -20.45 16.45
C VAL A 103 10.10 -20.41 17.37
N LEU A 104 11.26 -20.08 16.82
CA LEU A 104 12.57 -20.16 17.47
C LEU A 104 13.16 -18.78 17.69
N HIS A 105 13.79 -18.57 18.84
CA HIS A 105 14.47 -17.33 19.17
C HIS A 105 15.51 -17.52 20.27
N HIS A 106 16.74 -17.00 20.08
CA HIS A 106 17.82 -16.96 21.06
C HIS A 106 18.11 -18.32 21.77
N GLY A 107 18.00 -19.44 21.05
CA GLY A 107 18.24 -20.78 21.59
C GLY A 107 17.03 -21.41 22.31
N ASP A 108 15.86 -20.78 22.20
CA ASP A 108 14.62 -21.26 22.77
C ASP A 108 13.54 -21.47 21.70
N ILE A 109 12.59 -22.37 21.99
CA ILE A 109 11.37 -22.56 21.22
C ILE A 109 10.27 -21.78 21.92
N LEU A 110 9.82 -20.68 21.30
CA LEU A 110 8.81 -19.79 21.88
C LEU A 110 7.40 -20.40 21.87
N GLY A 111 7.12 -21.25 20.90
CA GLY A 111 5.83 -21.91 20.74
C GLY A 111 5.77 -22.78 19.50
N MET A 112 4.77 -23.65 19.47
CA MET A 112 4.47 -24.57 18.37
C MET A 112 3.04 -24.40 17.92
N ILE A 113 2.84 -24.11 16.64
CA ILE A 113 1.52 -23.84 16.04
C ILE A 113 1.19 -25.02 15.13
N PRO A 114 0.19 -25.87 15.50
CA PRO A 114 -0.27 -26.93 14.64
C PRO A 114 -1.18 -26.39 13.53
N LYS A 115 -1.11 -27.00 12.34
CA LYS A 115 -1.99 -26.71 11.20
C LYS A 115 -3.44 -26.95 11.56
N LYS A 116 -4.31 -25.98 11.30
CA LYS A 116 -5.73 -26.07 11.62
C LYS A 116 -6.50 -26.88 10.58
N ASN A 117 -6.29 -26.55 9.31
CA ASN A 117 -7.04 -27.12 8.21
C ASN A 117 -6.19 -28.13 7.45
N ILE A 118 -6.56 -29.41 7.54
CA ILE A 118 -5.83 -30.51 6.94
C ILE A 118 -6.46 -30.88 5.59
N PRO A 119 -5.80 -30.62 4.45
CA PRO A 119 -6.36 -30.96 3.15
C PRO A 119 -6.33 -32.48 2.91
N SER A 120 -7.47 -33.01 2.45
CA SER A 120 -7.65 -34.43 2.10
C SER A 120 -8.55 -34.56 0.88
N TYR A 121 -8.26 -33.78 -0.14
CA TYR A 121 -8.97 -33.74 -1.42
C TYR A 121 -7.99 -33.59 -2.58
N GLY A 122 -8.42 -33.99 -3.79
CA GLY A 122 -7.58 -33.94 -4.99
C GLY A 122 -6.30 -34.74 -4.80
N GLU A 123 -5.18 -34.05 -4.93
CA GLU A 123 -3.83 -34.60 -4.79
C GLU A 123 -3.27 -34.61 -3.36
N PHE A 124 -4.01 -34.11 -2.38
CA PHE A 124 -3.56 -34.01 -0.98
C PHE A 124 -4.06 -35.13 -0.10
N TYR A 125 -3.17 -35.74 0.69
CA TYR A 125 -3.42 -36.88 1.56
C TYR A 125 -3.06 -36.61 3.03
N GLU A 126 -2.96 -35.37 3.46
CA GLU A 126 -2.50 -35.01 4.81
C GLU A 126 -3.34 -35.63 5.93
N GLY A 127 -4.67 -35.77 5.76
CA GLY A 127 -5.56 -36.40 6.73
C GLY A 127 -5.29 -37.87 6.98
N ARG A 128 -4.45 -38.53 6.15
CA ARG A 128 -3.95 -39.89 6.44
C ARG A 128 -2.97 -39.92 7.61
N HIS A 129 -2.22 -38.82 7.80
CA HIS A 129 -1.13 -38.76 8.77
C HIS A 129 -1.40 -37.78 9.90
N PHE A 130 -1.91 -36.58 9.57
CA PHE A 130 -1.97 -35.47 10.51
C PHE A 130 -3.37 -35.20 11.07
N THR A 131 -3.38 -34.79 12.33
CA THR A 131 -4.57 -34.34 13.06
C THR A 131 -4.67 -32.81 12.99
N PRO A 132 -5.89 -32.23 12.80
CA PRO A 132 -6.11 -30.80 12.91
C PRO A 132 -5.69 -30.25 14.27
N GLY A 133 -5.03 -29.09 14.26
CA GLY A 133 -4.68 -28.37 15.48
C GLY A 133 -5.90 -27.80 16.20
N GLU A 134 -5.77 -27.64 17.52
CA GLU A 134 -6.79 -27.04 18.37
C GLU A 134 -6.48 -25.57 18.67
N GLU A 135 -7.53 -24.76 18.84
CA GLU A 135 -7.40 -23.34 19.17
C GLU A 135 -6.91 -23.13 20.62
N THR A 136 -7.28 -24.02 21.52
CA THR A 136 -6.85 -24.02 22.93
C THR A 136 -5.35 -24.25 23.01
N VAL A 137 -4.66 -23.36 23.72
CA VAL A 137 -3.22 -23.46 23.94
C VAL A 137 -2.96 -24.40 25.13
N THR A 138 -2.21 -25.45 24.87
CA THR A 138 -1.71 -26.42 25.83
C THR A 138 -0.18 -26.36 25.90
N GLU A 139 0.44 -27.28 26.68
CA GLU A 139 1.91 -27.38 26.74
C GLU A 139 2.40 -28.65 26.03
N TYR A 140 3.56 -28.54 25.39
CA TYR A 140 4.29 -29.65 24.82
C TYR A 140 5.64 -29.83 25.57
N GLN A 141 5.92 -31.03 26.02
CA GLN A 141 7.17 -31.33 26.74
C GLN A 141 8.27 -31.72 25.75
N LEU A 142 9.34 -30.95 25.68
CA LEU A 142 10.51 -31.28 24.87
C LEU A 142 11.81 -30.95 25.63
N SER A 143 12.66 -31.94 25.81
CA SER A 143 13.96 -31.81 26.49
C SER A 143 13.89 -31.11 27.85
N GLY A 144 12.84 -31.42 28.64
CA GLY A 144 12.62 -30.84 29.98
C GLY A 144 12.06 -29.43 30.00
N ARG A 145 11.63 -28.90 28.87
CA ARG A 145 10.98 -27.58 28.73
C ARG A 145 9.51 -27.73 28.40
N GLU A 146 8.71 -26.82 28.94
CA GLU A 146 7.28 -26.67 28.59
C GLU A 146 7.15 -25.63 27.49
N ILE A 147 6.64 -26.04 26.33
CA ILE A 147 6.52 -25.19 25.14
C ILE A 147 5.03 -24.99 24.85
N PRO A 148 4.55 -23.73 24.70
CA PRO A 148 3.18 -23.46 24.29
C PRO A 148 2.84 -24.15 22.96
N PHE A 149 1.72 -24.87 22.92
CA PHE A 149 1.26 -25.61 21.75
C PHE A 149 -0.21 -25.31 21.48
N GLY A 150 -0.53 -24.75 20.31
CA GLY A 150 -1.89 -24.41 19.90
C GLY A 150 -1.93 -23.36 18.81
N ILE A 151 -3.10 -23.14 18.20
CA ILE A 151 -3.28 -22.19 17.10
C ILE A 151 -3.28 -20.75 17.61
N ASN A 152 -3.91 -20.49 18.77
CA ASN A 152 -4.11 -19.14 19.29
C ASN A 152 -2.87 -18.60 20.03
N LEU A 153 -1.71 -18.66 19.35
CA LEU A 153 -0.43 -18.10 19.81
C LEU A 153 -0.07 -16.86 19.01
N LEU A 154 0.35 -15.79 19.70
CA LEU A 154 0.94 -14.60 19.11
C LEU A 154 2.31 -14.33 19.73
N PHE A 155 3.25 -13.83 18.93
CA PHE A 155 4.60 -13.49 19.37
C PHE A 155 4.81 -11.99 19.27
N ARG A 156 5.03 -11.33 20.41
CA ARG A 156 5.13 -9.86 20.48
C ARG A 156 6.55 -9.41 20.81
N CYS A 157 7.08 -8.52 20.00
CA CYS A 157 8.37 -7.87 20.27
C CYS A 157 8.23 -6.88 21.44
N THR A 158 9.13 -6.98 22.42
CA THR A 158 9.14 -6.10 23.60
C THR A 158 9.67 -4.70 23.26
N GLU A 159 10.64 -4.58 22.36
CA GLU A 159 11.27 -3.32 21.94
C GLU A 159 10.45 -2.56 20.89
N LEU A 160 9.61 -3.28 20.13
CA LEU A 160 8.68 -2.73 19.14
C LEU A 160 7.32 -3.42 19.31
N PRO A 161 6.49 -2.99 20.29
CA PRO A 161 5.23 -3.66 20.62
C PRO A 161 4.22 -3.75 19.47
N GLU A 162 4.39 -2.93 18.46
CA GLU A 162 3.64 -2.96 17.20
C GLU A 162 3.99 -4.16 16.33
N LEU A 163 5.15 -4.78 16.53
CA LEU A 163 5.53 -6.02 15.87
C LEU A 163 4.93 -7.20 16.63
N VAL A 164 3.86 -7.75 16.09
CA VAL A 164 3.19 -8.95 16.61
C VAL A 164 3.05 -9.94 15.47
N ILE A 165 3.62 -11.14 15.65
CA ILE A 165 3.64 -12.20 14.64
C ILE A 165 2.57 -13.22 14.97
N GLY A 166 1.70 -13.54 14.00
CA GLY A 166 0.83 -14.71 13.97
C GLY A 166 1.30 -15.69 12.90
N CYS A 167 0.97 -16.96 13.07
CA CYS A 167 1.39 -18.02 12.15
C CYS A 167 0.20 -18.87 11.73
N GLU A 168 0.16 -19.25 10.45
CA GLU A 168 -0.74 -20.23 9.88
C GLU A 168 0.01 -21.11 8.86
N ILE A 169 -0.55 -22.27 8.49
CA ILE A 169 0.17 -23.24 7.66
C ILE A 169 -0.65 -23.56 6.40
N CYS A 170 -0.09 -23.23 5.23
CA CYS A 170 -0.50 -23.62 3.90
C CYS A 170 -2.01 -23.52 3.65
N GLU A 171 -2.75 -24.65 3.76
CA GLU A 171 -4.20 -24.73 3.52
C GLU A 171 -5.00 -23.73 4.35
N ASP A 172 -4.48 -23.31 5.49
CA ASP A 172 -5.12 -22.31 6.36
C ASP A 172 -5.40 -20.98 5.62
N LEU A 173 -4.62 -20.62 4.62
CA LEU A 173 -4.88 -19.43 3.76
C LEU A 173 -6.02 -19.67 2.76
N TRP A 174 -6.24 -20.92 2.33
CA TRP A 174 -7.14 -21.25 1.21
C TRP A 174 -8.59 -21.43 1.63
N VAL A 175 -8.84 -21.58 2.92
CA VAL A 175 -10.18 -21.76 3.48
C VAL A 175 -10.96 -20.44 3.53
N ALA A 176 -12.28 -20.53 3.65
CA ALA A 176 -13.17 -19.37 3.70
C ALA A 176 -12.90 -18.46 4.92
N GLU A 177 -12.50 -19.04 6.05
CA GLU A 177 -12.14 -18.33 7.29
C GLU A 177 -10.73 -18.74 7.76
N PRO A 178 -9.68 -18.09 7.20
CA PRO A 178 -8.31 -18.33 7.61
C PRO A 178 -8.04 -17.98 9.08
N PRO A 179 -7.19 -18.74 9.81
CA PRO A 179 -6.74 -18.38 11.15
C PRO A 179 -6.15 -16.99 11.25
N SER A 180 -5.46 -16.53 10.22
CA SER A 180 -4.90 -15.17 10.12
C SER A 180 -5.95 -14.07 10.35
N THR A 181 -7.23 -14.31 10.05
CA THR A 181 -8.31 -13.35 10.35
C THR A 181 -8.42 -13.12 11.86
N SER A 182 -8.52 -14.19 12.64
CA SER A 182 -8.56 -14.10 14.11
C SER A 182 -7.25 -13.57 14.69
N HIS A 183 -6.09 -13.97 14.12
CA HIS A 183 -4.77 -13.47 14.55
C HIS A 183 -4.65 -11.97 14.37
N ALA A 184 -5.07 -11.42 13.23
CA ALA A 184 -5.03 -10.00 12.95
C ALA A 184 -5.96 -9.20 13.89
N LEU A 185 -7.17 -9.71 14.16
CA LEU A 185 -8.10 -9.11 15.11
C LEU A 185 -7.58 -9.18 16.57
N ALA A 186 -6.79 -10.22 16.90
CA ALA A 186 -6.08 -10.35 18.18
C ALA A 186 -4.84 -9.44 18.28
N GLY A 187 -4.45 -8.77 17.19
CA GLY A 187 -3.38 -7.79 17.18
C GLY A 187 -2.16 -8.16 16.35
N ALA A 188 -2.12 -9.32 15.66
CA ALA A 188 -1.01 -9.66 14.77
C ALA A 188 -0.89 -8.63 13.65
N THR A 189 0.30 -8.03 13.49
CA THR A 189 0.63 -7.10 12.41
C THR A 189 1.42 -7.76 11.30
N VAL A 190 1.99 -8.93 11.57
CA VAL A 190 2.68 -9.78 10.60
C VAL A 190 2.11 -11.18 10.68
N ILE A 191 1.76 -11.76 9.54
CA ILE A 191 1.35 -13.16 9.40
C ILE A 191 2.46 -13.90 8.66
N ALA A 192 2.91 -15.00 9.23
CA ALA A 192 3.82 -15.96 8.60
C ALA A 192 3.01 -17.20 8.17
N ASN A 193 3.10 -17.54 6.91
CA ASN A 193 2.46 -18.74 6.36
C ASN A 193 3.55 -19.67 5.81
N LEU A 194 3.71 -20.83 6.46
CA LEU A 194 4.60 -21.89 6.05
C LEU A 194 3.82 -22.80 5.11
N SER A 195 4.24 -22.92 3.87
CA SER A 195 3.49 -23.65 2.84
C SER A 195 4.30 -24.75 2.18
N ALA A 196 3.57 -25.76 1.68
CA ALA A 196 4.02 -26.71 0.68
C ALA A 196 2.95 -26.78 -0.41
N SER A 197 2.83 -25.72 -1.18
CA SER A 197 1.83 -25.60 -2.23
C SER A 197 2.41 -26.05 -3.56
N ASN A 198 1.78 -27.08 -4.16
CA ASN A 198 2.17 -27.58 -5.46
C ASN A 198 1.91 -26.55 -6.57
N GLU A 199 2.56 -26.76 -7.72
CA GLU A 199 2.36 -25.96 -8.92
C GLU A 199 1.37 -26.64 -9.88
N THR A 200 0.38 -25.86 -10.29
CA THR A 200 -0.49 -26.16 -11.43
C THR A 200 -0.60 -24.90 -12.31
N VAL A 201 -1.09 -25.03 -13.52
CA VAL A 201 -1.23 -23.88 -14.44
C VAL A 201 -2.11 -22.80 -13.80
N SER A 202 -1.60 -21.56 -13.76
CA SER A 202 -2.27 -20.37 -13.16
C SER A 202 -2.52 -20.41 -11.65
N LYS A 203 -1.99 -21.39 -10.91
CA LYS A 203 -2.12 -21.43 -9.45
C LYS A 203 -1.30 -20.34 -8.76
N ASP A 204 -0.21 -19.93 -9.39
CA ASP A 204 0.62 -18.81 -8.94
C ASP A 204 -0.14 -17.48 -8.89
N ASP A 205 -0.95 -17.17 -9.90
CA ASP A 205 -1.80 -15.99 -9.92
C ASP A 205 -2.84 -16.03 -8.79
N TYR A 206 -3.46 -17.20 -8.58
CA TYR A 206 -4.45 -17.36 -7.52
C TYR A 206 -3.80 -17.27 -6.12
N ARG A 207 -2.62 -17.89 -5.93
CA ARG A 207 -1.82 -17.78 -4.71
C ARG A 207 -1.47 -16.31 -4.41
N MET A 208 -0.99 -15.59 -5.40
CA MET A 208 -0.67 -14.16 -5.28
C MET A 208 -1.92 -13.33 -4.93
N LEU A 209 -3.07 -13.64 -5.54
CA LEU A 209 -4.34 -13.00 -5.22
C LEU A 209 -4.72 -13.20 -3.74
N LEU A 210 -4.62 -14.43 -3.23
CA LEU A 210 -4.93 -14.75 -1.83
C LEU A 210 -4.00 -14.01 -0.85
N VAL A 211 -2.69 -14.05 -1.08
CA VAL A 211 -1.70 -13.37 -0.22
C VAL A 211 -1.92 -11.85 -0.20
N LYS A 212 -2.11 -11.23 -1.36
CA LYS A 212 -2.40 -9.80 -1.45
C LYS A 212 -3.73 -9.44 -0.81
N SER A 213 -4.78 -10.25 -1.03
CA SER A 213 -6.11 -10.04 -0.45
C SER A 213 -6.07 -10.17 1.07
N ALA A 214 -5.41 -11.20 1.61
CA ALA A 214 -5.22 -11.38 3.04
C ALA A 214 -4.48 -10.18 3.66
N SER A 215 -3.34 -9.80 3.08
CA SER A 215 -2.55 -8.64 3.52
C SER A 215 -3.36 -7.34 3.51
N ALA A 216 -4.17 -7.09 2.46
CA ALA A 216 -5.00 -5.89 2.33
C ALA A 216 -6.14 -5.86 3.35
N ARG A 217 -6.91 -6.96 3.42
CA ARG A 217 -8.10 -7.05 4.28
C ARG A 217 -7.74 -7.02 5.77
N LEU A 218 -6.62 -7.66 6.13
CA LEU A 218 -6.16 -7.77 7.52
C LEU A 218 -5.24 -6.61 7.92
N LEU A 219 -4.91 -5.69 6.99
CA LEU A 219 -3.96 -4.62 7.21
C LEU A 219 -2.71 -5.15 7.91
N CYS A 220 -1.97 -6.02 7.24
CA CYS A 220 -0.79 -6.68 7.82
C CYS A 220 0.33 -6.89 6.80
N GLY A 221 1.54 -7.13 7.30
CA GLY A 221 2.58 -7.80 6.55
C GLY A 221 2.23 -9.28 6.43
N TYR A 222 2.34 -9.87 5.24
CA TYR A 222 2.09 -11.28 5.02
C TYR A 222 3.30 -11.91 4.34
N ILE A 223 3.90 -12.91 5.02
CA ILE A 223 5.08 -13.65 4.55
C ILE A 223 4.60 -15.05 4.20
N TYR A 224 4.66 -15.40 2.92
CA TYR A 224 4.28 -16.71 2.41
C TYR A 224 5.54 -17.40 1.88
N THR A 225 5.90 -18.53 2.47
CA THR A 225 7.10 -19.30 2.11
C THR A 225 6.69 -20.70 1.69
N SER A 226 7.08 -21.14 0.51
CA SER A 226 6.60 -22.42 -0.05
C SER A 226 7.74 -23.39 -0.34
N ALA A 227 7.47 -24.69 -0.15
CA ALA A 227 8.37 -25.77 -0.51
C ALA A 227 8.77 -25.70 -2.00
N GLY A 228 9.98 -26.10 -2.30
CA GLY A 228 10.58 -26.03 -3.63
C GLY A 228 11.38 -27.27 -3.98
N GLU A 229 12.61 -27.05 -4.38
CA GLU A 229 13.52 -28.12 -4.85
C GLU A 229 13.81 -29.15 -3.77
N GLY A 230 13.83 -30.40 -4.16
CA GLY A 230 14.15 -31.56 -3.29
C GLY A 230 12.97 -32.37 -2.84
N GLU A 231 11.74 -31.83 -2.93
CA GLU A 231 10.52 -32.61 -2.70
C GLU A 231 10.31 -33.69 -3.78
N SER A 232 9.63 -34.79 -3.43
CA SER A 232 9.29 -35.83 -4.39
C SER A 232 8.35 -35.31 -5.46
N THR A 233 8.56 -35.74 -6.70
CA THR A 233 7.70 -35.39 -7.85
C THR A 233 6.82 -36.57 -8.29
N GLN A 234 6.53 -37.50 -7.40
CA GLN A 234 5.67 -38.64 -7.70
C GLN A 234 4.26 -38.19 -8.11
N ASP A 235 3.62 -37.36 -7.30
CA ASP A 235 2.26 -36.86 -7.52
C ASP A 235 2.21 -35.35 -7.70
N LEU A 236 3.14 -34.60 -7.14
CA LEU A 236 3.14 -33.14 -7.02
C LEU A 236 4.47 -32.55 -7.49
N VAL A 237 4.43 -31.31 -7.98
CA VAL A 237 5.64 -30.52 -8.27
C VAL A 237 5.58 -29.25 -7.43
N PHE A 238 6.65 -28.91 -6.76
CA PHE A 238 6.75 -27.73 -5.90
C PHE A 238 7.66 -26.66 -6.54
N GLY A 239 7.22 -25.42 -6.50
CA GLY A 239 7.87 -24.32 -7.22
C GLY A 239 8.69 -23.38 -6.36
N GLY A 240 8.64 -23.46 -5.04
CA GLY A 240 9.33 -22.51 -4.18
C GLY A 240 8.87 -21.06 -4.38
N HIS A 241 7.57 -20.84 -4.63
CA HIS A 241 7.04 -19.51 -4.90
C HIS A 241 6.77 -18.75 -3.62
N ASP A 242 7.75 -17.95 -3.20
CA ASP A 242 7.72 -17.13 -2.01
C ASP A 242 7.16 -15.74 -2.31
N LEU A 243 6.35 -15.21 -1.40
CA LEU A 243 5.68 -13.91 -1.52
C LEU A 243 5.75 -13.14 -0.21
N ILE A 244 6.14 -11.87 -0.26
CA ILE A 244 5.99 -10.97 0.89
C ILE A 244 5.14 -9.77 0.44
N ALA A 245 4.02 -9.58 1.13
CA ALA A 245 3.10 -8.48 0.87
C ALA A 245 2.86 -7.63 2.12
N GLU A 246 2.52 -6.36 1.93
CA GLU A 246 2.17 -5.41 2.97
C GLU A 246 0.96 -4.60 2.54
N ASN A 247 -0.10 -4.65 3.33
CA ASN A 247 -1.32 -3.86 3.08
C ASN A 247 -1.79 -3.94 1.61
N GLY A 248 -1.82 -5.17 1.06
CA GLY A 248 -2.25 -5.47 -0.30
C GLY A 248 -1.22 -5.20 -1.41
N THR A 249 -0.07 -4.64 -1.07
CA THR A 249 1.02 -4.43 -2.02
C THR A 249 2.01 -5.58 -1.96
N LEU A 250 2.28 -6.23 -3.09
CA LEU A 250 3.37 -7.19 -3.20
C LEU A 250 4.70 -6.42 -3.12
N LEU A 251 5.53 -6.75 -2.14
CA LEU A 251 6.85 -6.13 -1.96
C LEU A 251 7.92 -6.90 -2.71
N VAL A 252 7.86 -8.24 -2.65
CA VAL A 252 8.79 -9.13 -3.34
C VAL A 252 8.15 -10.48 -3.60
N GLN A 253 8.59 -11.14 -4.65
CA GLN A 253 8.34 -12.56 -4.92
C GLN A 253 9.61 -13.24 -5.42
N SER A 254 9.76 -14.55 -5.14
CA SER A 254 10.80 -15.37 -5.73
C SER A 254 10.47 -15.73 -7.18
N SER A 255 11.50 -16.13 -7.94
CA SER A 255 11.27 -16.87 -9.19
C SER A 255 10.76 -18.27 -8.85
N ARG A 256 9.76 -18.74 -9.58
CA ARG A 256 9.31 -20.15 -9.45
C ARG A 256 10.39 -21.12 -9.92
N PHE A 257 10.37 -22.31 -9.34
CA PHE A 257 11.32 -23.40 -9.61
C PHE A 257 12.77 -23.00 -9.28
N SER A 258 12.94 -22.25 -8.19
CA SER A 258 14.23 -21.85 -7.65
C SER A 258 14.24 -21.98 -6.13
N SER A 259 15.43 -22.21 -5.58
CA SER A 259 15.71 -22.16 -4.15
C SER A 259 16.41 -20.86 -3.80
N GLY A 260 16.34 -20.43 -2.54
CA GLY A 260 17.05 -19.23 -2.08
C GLY A 260 16.22 -18.41 -1.09
N ILE A 261 16.59 -17.14 -0.95
CA ILE A 261 15.99 -16.24 0.03
C ILE A 261 15.54 -14.95 -0.67
N VAL A 262 14.33 -14.51 -0.38
CA VAL A 262 13.84 -13.18 -0.76
C VAL A 262 13.61 -12.32 0.47
N TYR A 263 13.83 -11.02 0.34
CA TYR A 263 13.81 -10.06 1.45
C TYR A 263 12.84 -8.92 1.18
N ALA A 264 12.15 -8.48 2.23
CA ALA A 264 11.36 -7.25 2.19
C ALA A 264 11.42 -6.51 3.52
N ASP A 265 11.29 -5.19 3.46
CA ASP A 265 11.20 -4.33 4.64
C ASP A 265 9.73 -4.00 4.91
N LEU A 266 9.16 -4.57 5.97
CA LEU A 266 7.78 -4.35 6.42
C LEU A 266 7.71 -3.10 7.28
N ASP A 267 6.78 -2.19 6.99
CA ASP A 267 6.52 -0.98 7.77
C ASP A 267 5.39 -1.22 8.79
N VAL A 268 5.75 -1.76 9.96
CA VAL A 268 4.75 -2.12 10.98
C VAL A 268 4.08 -0.89 11.61
N LEU A 269 4.75 0.25 11.67
CA LEU A 269 4.14 1.49 12.18
C LEU A 269 3.09 2.02 11.22
N ARG A 270 3.33 1.94 9.92
CA ARG A 270 2.32 2.25 8.89
C ARG A 270 1.11 1.33 9.01
N ILE A 271 1.32 0.01 9.17
CA ILE A 271 0.24 -0.96 9.38
C ILE A 271 -0.65 -0.55 10.55
N VAL A 272 -0.07 -0.26 11.72
CA VAL A 272 -0.82 0.15 12.90
C VAL A 272 -1.53 1.50 12.68
N ASN A 273 -0.91 2.44 11.97
CA ASN A 273 -1.52 3.72 11.64
C ASN A 273 -2.75 3.54 10.71
N GLU A 274 -2.65 2.69 9.68
CA GLU A 274 -3.78 2.40 8.80
C GLU A 274 -4.93 1.72 9.56
N ARG A 275 -4.64 0.77 10.46
CA ARG A 275 -5.66 0.16 11.34
C ARG A 275 -6.36 1.20 12.22
N ARG A 276 -5.60 2.16 12.78
CA ARG A 276 -6.15 3.26 13.60
C ARG A 276 -7.09 4.17 12.82
N ARG A 277 -6.78 4.40 11.53
CA ARG A 277 -7.61 5.22 10.62
C ARG A 277 -8.88 4.51 10.18
N MET A 278 -8.86 3.17 10.14
CA MET A 278 -10.00 2.36 9.75
C MET A 278 -10.88 2.07 10.98
N GLY A 279 -11.88 2.90 11.23
CA GLY A 279 -12.75 2.78 12.41
C GLY A 279 -13.54 1.47 12.54
N THR A 280 -13.59 0.66 11.48
CA THR A 280 -14.22 -0.67 11.46
C THR A 280 -13.24 -1.80 11.75
N PHE A 281 -11.94 -1.52 11.86
CA PHE A 281 -10.93 -2.50 12.25
C PHE A 281 -10.78 -2.51 13.78
N GLY A 282 -10.62 -3.66 14.41
CA GLY A 282 -10.29 -3.74 15.84
C GLY A 282 -11.42 -4.27 16.74
N GLN A 283 -12.40 -4.96 16.20
CA GLN A 283 -13.28 -5.79 17.04
C GLN A 283 -12.42 -6.88 17.68
N LYS A 284 -12.40 -6.92 19.02
CA LYS A 284 -11.66 -7.95 19.75
C LYS A 284 -12.18 -9.32 19.33
N PRO A 285 -11.28 -10.30 19.05
CA PRO A 285 -11.73 -11.66 18.79
C PRO A 285 -12.44 -12.20 20.03
N GLU A 286 -13.47 -13.00 19.81
CA GLU A 286 -14.14 -13.75 20.89
C GLU A 286 -13.22 -14.81 21.52
N LYS A 287 -12.10 -15.14 20.87
CA LYS A 287 -11.16 -16.20 21.22
C LYS A 287 -10.05 -15.68 22.12
N GLU A 288 -9.69 -16.46 23.11
CA GLU A 288 -8.55 -16.18 23.97
C GLU A 288 -7.23 -16.50 23.24
N TYR A 289 -6.26 -15.57 23.34
CA TYR A 289 -4.92 -15.70 22.76
C TYR A 289 -3.85 -15.65 23.83
N ARG A 290 -2.87 -16.56 23.75
CA ARG A 290 -1.65 -16.48 24.53
C ARG A 290 -0.61 -15.67 23.75
N VAL A 291 -0.12 -14.58 24.36
CA VAL A 291 0.92 -13.74 23.78
C VAL A 291 2.27 -14.09 24.42
N VAL A 292 3.20 -14.53 23.59
CA VAL A 292 4.57 -14.89 24.01
C VAL A 292 5.51 -13.73 23.65
N PRO A 293 6.22 -13.13 24.62
CA PRO A 293 7.15 -12.05 24.34
C PRO A 293 8.46 -12.56 23.73
N PHE A 294 9.06 -11.75 22.85
CA PHE A 294 10.44 -11.93 22.39
C PHE A 294 11.13 -10.57 22.28
N SER A 295 12.48 -10.59 22.24
CA SER A 295 13.31 -9.40 22.27
C SER A 295 14.27 -9.36 21.09
N VAL A 296 14.29 -8.26 20.32
CA VAL A 296 15.28 -8.02 19.27
C VAL A 296 15.83 -6.60 19.36
N LYS A 297 17.10 -6.41 19.03
CA LYS A 297 17.75 -5.10 19.13
C LYS A 297 17.14 -4.10 18.16
N LEU A 298 16.73 -2.94 18.68
CA LEU A 298 16.32 -1.80 17.86
C LEU A 298 17.53 -1.15 17.21
N ALA A 299 17.93 -1.66 16.06
CA ALA A 299 18.94 -1.06 15.20
C ALA A 299 18.30 -0.33 14.02
N GLN A 300 19.07 0.55 13.38
CA GLN A 300 18.63 1.13 12.11
C GLN A 300 18.62 0.03 11.04
N THR A 301 17.48 -0.13 10.37
CA THR A 301 17.34 -1.09 9.26
C THR A 301 17.96 -0.49 8.00
N ARG A 302 18.89 -1.22 7.35
CA ARG A 302 19.30 -0.91 5.99
C ARG A 302 18.20 -1.37 5.07
N LEU A 303 17.49 -0.42 4.46
CA LEU A 303 16.36 -0.71 3.61
C LEU A 303 16.80 -1.20 2.22
N ASP A 304 16.17 -2.29 1.75
CA ASP A 304 16.18 -2.72 0.36
C ASP A 304 14.98 -2.14 -0.39
N ARG A 305 13.97 -1.68 0.36
CA ARG A 305 12.74 -1.06 -0.15
C ARG A 305 13.04 0.23 -0.88
N LYS A 306 12.53 0.36 -2.10
CA LYS A 306 12.59 1.61 -2.87
C LYS A 306 11.32 2.42 -2.65
N PHE A 307 11.49 3.73 -2.51
CA PHE A 307 10.39 4.68 -2.43
C PHE A 307 10.33 5.48 -3.72
N ALA A 308 9.14 5.54 -4.33
CA ALA A 308 8.94 6.34 -5.52
C ALA A 308 9.10 7.84 -5.19
N ALA A 309 9.86 8.57 -6.00
CA ALA A 309 10.00 10.02 -5.85
C ALA A 309 8.67 10.74 -6.04
N HIS A 310 7.80 10.19 -6.88
CA HIS A 310 6.46 10.69 -7.17
C HIS A 310 5.40 9.64 -6.81
N PRO A 311 5.02 9.50 -5.51
CA PRO A 311 4.18 8.40 -5.05
C PRO A 311 2.77 8.39 -5.64
N PHE A 312 2.29 9.53 -6.13
CA PHE A 312 0.97 9.66 -6.75
C PHE A 312 0.96 9.35 -8.26
N VAL A 313 2.15 9.28 -8.88
CA VAL A 313 2.29 9.09 -10.33
C VAL A 313 2.90 7.71 -10.61
N PRO A 314 2.15 6.76 -11.19
CA PRO A 314 2.71 5.47 -11.56
C PRO A 314 3.82 5.59 -12.60
N GLU A 315 4.86 4.78 -12.47
CA GLU A 315 5.95 4.69 -13.46
C GLU A 315 5.45 4.01 -14.75
N ASP A 316 4.57 3.01 -14.63
CA ASP A 316 3.95 2.34 -15.78
C ASP A 316 3.02 3.29 -16.55
N PRO A 317 3.28 3.57 -17.84
CA PRO A 317 2.48 4.50 -18.64
C PRO A 317 1.01 4.10 -18.77
N ALA A 318 0.70 2.80 -18.94
CA ALA A 318 -0.67 2.32 -19.08
C ALA A 318 -1.47 2.53 -17.79
N LEU A 319 -0.87 2.20 -16.64
CA LEU A 319 -1.46 2.43 -15.33
C LEU A 319 -1.62 3.93 -15.04
N ARG A 320 -0.62 4.75 -15.42
CA ARG A 320 -0.68 6.21 -15.28
C ARG A 320 -1.84 6.79 -16.08
N ASN A 321 -1.97 6.42 -17.35
CA ASN A 321 -3.04 6.92 -18.23
C ASN A 321 -4.42 6.53 -17.70
N ARG A 322 -4.59 5.29 -17.25
CA ARG A 322 -5.84 4.85 -16.61
C ARG A 322 -6.16 5.68 -15.37
N ARG A 323 -5.17 5.92 -14.49
CA ARG A 323 -5.39 6.75 -13.29
C ARG A 323 -5.72 8.20 -13.63
N CYS A 324 -5.09 8.78 -14.66
CA CYS A 324 -5.42 10.13 -15.10
C CYS A 324 -6.89 10.21 -15.56
N GLU A 325 -7.33 9.24 -16.36
CA GLU A 325 -8.74 9.18 -16.81
C GLU A 325 -9.71 9.00 -15.64
N ASP A 326 -9.38 8.13 -14.68
CA ASP A 326 -10.19 7.94 -13.47
C ASP A 326 -10.32 9.23 -12.66
N ILE A 327 -9.20 9.97 -12.45
CA ILE A 327 -9.19 11.24 -11.71
C ILE A 327 -10.03 12.30 -12.41
N LEU A 328 -9.82 12.51 -13.72
CA LEU A 328 -10.59 13.47 -14.50
C LEU A 328 -12.08 13.14 -14.49
N SER A 329 -12.42 11.85 -14.54
CA SER A 329 -13.80 11.39 -14.43
C SER A 329 -14.41 11.69 -13.06
N ILE A 330 -13.69 11.37 -11.97
CA ILE A 330 -14.13 11.64 -10.59
C ILE A 330 -14.41 13.15 -10.41
N GLN A 331 -13.49 14.02 -10.87
CA GLN A 331 -13.66 15.47 -10.81
C GLN A 331 -14.89 15.93 -11.60
N ALA A 332 -15.02 15.49 -12.86
CA ALA A 332 -16.11 15.89 -13.74
C ALA A 332 -17.48 15.40 -13.24
N TYR A 333 -17.57 14.15 -12.76
CA TYR A 333 -18.84 13.62 -12.22
C TYR A 333 -19.23 14.29 -10.90
N GLY A 334 -18.28 14.67 -10.06
CA GLY A 334 -18.55 15.47 -8.86
C GLY A 334 -19.18 16.82 -9.20
N LEU A 335 -18.61 17.55 -10.13
CA LEU A 335 -19.14 18.84 -10.61
C LEU A 335 -20.46 18.65 -11.37
N LYS A 336 -20.59 17.61 -12.21
CA LYS A 336 -21.82 17.25 -12.92
C LYS A 336 -23.01 17.13 -11.96
N LYS A 337 -22.81 16.48 -10.81
CA LYS A 337 -23.88 16.33 -9.81
C LYS A 337 -24.34 17.67 -9.27
N ARG A 338 -23.44 18.64 -9.07
CA ARG A 338 -23.79 19.99 -8.60
C ARG A 338 -24.67 20.71 -9.62
N TYR A 339 -24.27 20.71 -10.89
CA TYR A 339 -25.07 21.32 -11.96
C TYR A 339 -26.42 20.65 -12.14
N ALA A 340 -26.47 19.33 -12.15
CA ALA A 340 -27.73 18.59 -12.25
C ALA A 340 -28.69 18.87 -11.07
N HIS A 341 -28.14 19.11 -9.86
CA HIS A 341 -28.94 19.42 -8.67
C HIS A 341 -29.46 20.86 -8.66
N THR A 342 -28.60 21.82 -8.99
CA THR A 342 -28.95 23.24 -8.94
C THR A 342 -29.75 23.70 -10.15
N GLY A 343 -29.68 22.99 -11.27
CA GLY A 343 -30.27 23.36 -12.55
C GLY A 343 -29.58 24.53 -13.24
N LEU A 344 -28.45 25.00 -12.71
CA LEU A 344 -27.63 26.07 -13.30
C LEU A 344 -27.01 25.64 -14.64
N LYS A 345 -26.78 26.59 -15.53
CA LYS A 345 -26.21 26.34 -16.87
C LYS A 345 -24.97 27.16 -17.16
N THR A 346 -24.49 27.91 -16.17
CA THR A 346 -23.36 28.81 -16.29
C THR A 346 -22.31 28.51 -15.22
N ALA A 347 -21.04 28.53 -15.61
CA ALA A 347 -19.88 28.43 -14.74
C ALA A 347 -19.03 29.70 -14.84
N VAL A 348 -18.44 30.13 -13.73
CA VAL A 348 -17.46 31.22 -13.72
C VAL A 348 -16.17 30.69 -13.09
N LEU A 349 -15.02 30.92 -13.71
CA LEU A 349 -13.73 30.56 -13.14
C LEU A 349 -12.66 31.57 -13.58
N GLY A 350 -11.72 31.86 -12.67
CA GLY A 350 -10.54 32.66 -12.98
C GLY A 350 -9.52 31.82 -13.74
N ILE A 351 -8.98 32.36 -14.83
CA ILE A 351 -7.89 31.74 -15.59
C ILE A 351 -6.67 32.62 -15.58
N SER A 352 -5.56 32.08 -15.08
CA SER A 352 -4.25 32.75 -15.03
C SER A 352 -3.27 32.30 -16.11
N GLY A 353 -3.63 31.21 -16.85
CA GLY A 353 -2.69 30.49 -17.72
C GLY A 353 -1.79 29.50 -16.96
N GLY A 354 -1.90 29.41 -15.63
CA GLY A 354 -1.23 28.39 -14.82
C GLY A 354 -1.93 27.04 -14.84
N LEU A 355 -1.24 25.97 -14.42
CA LEU A 355 -1.71 24.58 -14.52
C LEU A 355 -3.01 24.33 -13.76
N ASP A 356 -3.19 24.91 -12.57
CA ASP A 356 -4.37 24.66 -11.73
C ASP A 356 -5.65 25.21 -12.37
N SER A 357 -5.60 26.45 -12.86
CA SER A 357 -6.71 27.06 -13.59
C SER A 357 -6.97 26.36 -14.93
N THR A 358 -5.93 25.89 -15.59
CA THR A 358 -6.04 25.08 -16.82
C THR A 358 -6.76 23.77 -16.54
N LEU A 359 -6.35 23.01 -15.52
CA LEU A 359 -7.02 21.76 -15.14
C LEU A 359 -8.48 22.01 -14.75
N ALA A 360 -8.75 23.04 -13.95
CA ALA A 360 -10.13 23.37 -13.55
C ALA A 360 -11.02 23.68 -14.76
N LEU A 361 -10.48 24.40 -15.76
CA LEU A 361 -11.21 24.68 -16.99
C LEU A 361 -11.47 23.41 -17.81
N LEU A 362 -10.47 22.52 -17.97
CA LEU A 362 -10.62 21.24 -18.68
C LEU A 362 -11.69 20.36 -18.02
N VAL A 363 -11.69 20.24 -16.70
CA VAL A 363 -12.70 19.50 -15.93
C VAL A 363 -14.08 20.12 -16.10
N THR A 364 -14.18 21.46 -16.11
CA THR A 364 -15.46 22.17 -16.31
C THR A 364 -16.01 21.95 -17.71
N VAL A 365 -15.15 22.02 -18.74
CA VAL A 365 -15.54 21.70 -20.13
C VAL A 365 -16.05 20.26 -20.24
N ARG A 366 -15.30 19.29 -19.71
CA ARG A 366 -15.72 17.88 -19.69
C ARG A 366 -17.07 17.69 -18.98
N THR A 367 -17.32 18.43 -17.91
CA THR A 367 -18.59 18.40 -17.17
C THR A 367 -19.74 18.93 -18.03
N PHE A 368 -19.54 20.03 -18.74
CA PHE A 368 -20.56 20.61 -19.61
C PHE A 368 -20.88 19.70 -20.78
N ASP A 369 -19.86 19.08 -21.39
CA ASP A 369 -20.04 18.09 -22.45
C ASP A 369 -20.86 16.88 -21.96
N LEU A 370 -20.56 16.35 -20.75
CA LEU A 370 -21.32 15.26 -20.12
C LEU A 370 -22.78 15.61 -19.82
N LEU A 371 -23.09 16.90 -19.61
CA LEU A 371 -24.43 17.42 -19.38
C LEU A 371 -25.12 17.91 -20.66
N GLN A 372 -24.42 17.86 -21.80
CA GLN A 372 -24.87 18.43 -23.07
C GLN A 372 -25.23 19.92 -22.96
N LEU A 373 -24.51 20.65 -22.10
CA LEU A 373 -24.60 22.09 -21.96
C LEU A 373 -23.67 22.79 -22.95
N SER A 374 -24.06 23.99 -23.38
CA SER A 374 -23.19 24.79 -24.26
C SER A 374 -21.93 25.22 -23.53
N ARG A 375 -20.77 24.97 -24.11
CA ARG A 375 -19.48 25.47 -23.59
C ARG A 375 -19.44 27.00 -23.50
N LYS A 376 -20.28 27.73 -24.24
CA LYS A 376 -20.45 29.18 -24.11
C LYS A 376 -21.00 29.61 -22.75
N GLY A 377 -21.63 28.70 -22.00
CA GLY A 377 -22.02 28.92 -20.61
C GLY A 377 -20.85 28.92 -19.62
N ILE A 378 -19.65 28.52 -20.04
CA ILE A 378 -18.45 28.59 -19.22
C ILE A 378 -17.80 29.98 -19.46
N ILE A 379 -17.79 30.82 -18.43
CA ILE A 379 -17.18 32.16 -18.45
C ILE A 379 -15.82 32.05 -17.79
N ALA A 380 -14.78 32.00 -18.61
CA ALA A 380 -13.39 32.06 -18.20
C ALA A 380 -12.97 33.53 -18.05
N VAL A 381 -12.61 33.94 -16.83
CA VAL A 381 -12.29 35.34 -16.54
C VAL A 381 -10.79 35.49 -16.37
N THR A 382 -10.16 36.28 -17.20
CA THR A 382 -8.77 36.75 -17.01
C THR A 382 -8.77 38.13 -16.36
N MET A 383 -7.94 38.31 -15.34
CA MET A 383 -7.90 39.52 -14.52
C MET A 383 -6.47 40.03 -14.43
N PRO A 384 -5.97 40.73 -15.48
CA PRO A 384 -4.65 41.31 -15.46
C PRO A 384 -4.44 42.23 -14.25
N CYS A 385 -3.30 42.07 -13.57
CA CYS A 385 -2.84 42.92 -12.48
C CYS A 385 -1.31 43.03 -12.54
N PHE A 386 -0.67 43.66 -11.56
CA PHE A 386 0.75 44.04 -11.57
C PHE A 386 1.74 42.86 -11.76
N GLY A 387 1.37 41.62 -11.45
CA GLY A 387 2.22 40.43 -11.61
C GLY A 387 1.91 39.55 -12.82
N THR A 388 1.01 39.96 -13.73
CA THR A 388 0.63 39.15 -14.89
C THR A 388 1.67 39.27 -16.01
N THR A 389 2.19 38.11 -16.51
CA THR A 389 3.11 38.08 -17.66
C THR A 389 2.34 37.96 -18.97
N ASP A 390 2.88 38.52 -20.07
CA ASP A 390 2.25 38.45 -21.39
C ASP A 390 2.01 37.00 -21.83
N ARG A 391 2.96 36.09 -21.61
CA ARG A 391 2.85 34.68 -22.00
C ARG A 391 1.70 33.95 -21.28
N THR A 392 1.56 34.14 -19.97
CA THR A 392 0.46 33.47 -19.21
C THR A 392 -0.90 34.03 -19.63
N TYR A 393 -0.98 35.31 -19.92
CA TYR A 393 -2.17 35.96 -20.46
C TYR A 393 -2.54 35.41 -21.84
N GLU A 394 -1.58 35.32 -22.77
CA GLU A 394 -1.80 34.77 -24.11
C GLU A 394 -2.27 33.30 -24.04
N ASN A 395 -1.66 32.47 -23.18
CA ASN A 395 -2.07 31.08 -22.96
C ASN A 395 -3.51 31.01 -22.45
N ALA A 396 -3.90 31.82 -21.49
CA ALA A 396 -5.27 31.87 -20.98
C ALA A 396 -6.28 32.22 -22.08
N CYS A 397 -6.00 33.23 -22.88
CA CYS A 397 -6.83 33.67 -24.01
C CYS A 397 -6.96 32.56 -25.07
N LEU A 398 -5.84 31.96 -25.47
CA LEU A 398 -5.83 30.93 -26.50
C LEU A 398 -6.52 29.66 -26.03
N LEU A 399 -6.32 29.27 -24.76
CA LEU A 399 -6.99 28.14 -24.15
C LEU A 399 -8.53 28.29 -24.15
N ALA A 400 -9.01 29.47 -23.72
CA ALA A 400 -10.45 29.77 -23.73
C ALA A 400 -11.04 29.73 -25.13
N LYS A 401 -10.34 30.32 -26.11
CA LYS A 401 -10.74 30.32 -27.52
C LYS A 401 -10.80 28.91 -28.10
N THR A 402 -9.75 28.11 -27.89
CA THR A 402 -9.63 26.75 -28.45
C THR A 402 -10.62 25.77 -27.85
N LEU A 403 -10.96 25.92 -26.56
CA LEU A 403 -12.00 25.14 -25.90
C LEU A 403 -13.45 25.61 -26.26
N GLY A 404 -13.57 26.77 -26.89
CA GLY A 404 -14.85 27.33 -27.31
C GLY A 404 -15.70 27.91 -26.16
N VAL A 405 -15.07 28.27 -25.04
CA VAL A 405 -15.73 28.91 -23.89
C VAL A 405 -15.85 30.41 -24.08
N THR A 406 -16.58 31.09 -23.20
CA THR A 406 -16.67 32.57 -23.20
C THR A 406 -15.51 33.14 -22.40
N LEU A 407 -14.67 33.94 -23.07
CA LEU A 407 -13.61 34.70 -22.41
C LEU A 407 -14.13 36.07 -21.98
N ARG A 408 -13.86 36.45 -20.74
CA ARG A 408 -14.10 37.80 -20.22
C ARG A 408 -12.80 38.33 -19.61
N GLU A 409 -12.41 39.53 -20.02
CA GLU A 409 -11.30 40.24 -19.42
C GLU A 409 -11.82 41.32 -18.46
N VAL A 410 -11.23 41.37 -17.27
CA VAL A 410 -11.52 42.41 -16.26
C VAL A 410 -10.19 42.94 -15.74
N ASP A 411 -9.82 44.14 -16.14
CA ASP A 411 -8.64 44.81 -15.59
C ASP A 411 -8.94 45.30 -14.16
N ILE A 412 -8.26 44.75 -13.20
CA ILE A 412 -8.46 45.05 -11.77
C ILE A 412 -7.46 46.04 -11.20
N ARG A 413 -6.53 46.55 -12.02
CA ARG A 413 -5.46 47.47 -11.57
C ARG A 413 -5.99 48.72 -10.92
N GLU A 414 -7.02 49.33 -11.50
CA GLU A 414 -7.61 50.56 -10.97
C GLU A 414 -8.31 50.32 -9.62
N SER A 415 -9.09 49.24 -9.50
CA SER A 415 -9.76 48.84 -8.25
C SER A 415 -8.76 48.59 -7.15
N VAL A 416 -7.70 47.82 -7.44
CA VAL A 416 -6.65 47.49 -6.46
C VAL A 416 -5.88 48.76 -6.05
N THR A 417 -5.52 49.63 -7.00
CA THR A 417 -4.85 50.90 -6.69
C THR A 417 -5.70 51.79 -5.78
N ARG A 418 -7.00 51.87 -6.07
CA ARG A 418 -7.93 52.63 -5.25
C ARG A 418 -8.03 52.03 -3.84
N HIS A 419 -8.18 50.72 -3.72
CA HIS A 419 -8.24 50.02 -2.45
C HIS A 419 -6.96 50.28 -1.63
N PHE A 420 -5.78 50.17 -2.25
CA PHE A 420 -4.52 50.40 -1.55
C PHE A 420 -4.39 51.85 -1.06
N ALA A 421 -4.82 52.82 -1.88
CA ALA A 421 -4.86 54.21 -1.43
C ALA A 421 -5.79 54.43 -0.22
N ASP A 422 -6.97 53.77 -0.20
CA ASP A 422 -7.93 53.91 0.88
C ASP A 422 -7.44 53.30 2.22
N ILE A 423 -6.60 52.26 2.18
CA ILE A 423 -6.02 51.61 3.37
C ILE A 423 -4.60 52.13 3.71
N GLY A 424 -4.04 53.03 2.89
CA GLY A 424 -2.70 53.58 3.08
C GLY A 424 -1.56 52.61 2.75
N GLN A 425 -1.79 51.60 1.89
CA GLN A 425 -0.77 50.69 1.42
C GLN A 425 0.10 51.35 0.34
N ASP A 426 1.42 51.29 0.53
CA ASP A 426 2.38 51.74 -0.46
C ASP A 426 2.46 50.76 -1.63
N MET A 427 2.30 51.23 -2.86
CA MET A 427 2.36 50.45 -4.09
C MET A 427 3.74 49.83 -4.35
N GLU A 428 4.80 50.42 -3.81
CA GLU A 428 6.17 49.90 -3.92
C GLU A 428 6.50 48.84 -2.82
N CYS A 429 5.63 48.72 -1.82
CA CYS A 429 5.79 47.70 -0.77
C CYS A 429 5.08 46.41 -1.13
N HIS A 430 5.81 45.46 -1.75
CA HIS A 430 5.29 44.17 -2.20
C HIS A 430 5.23 43.16 -1.04
N ASP A 431 4.52 43.52 0.01
CA ASP A 431 4.30 42.67 1.19
C ASP A 431 3.04 41.77 1.03
N VAL A 432 2.69 41.07 2.13
CA VAL A 432 1.50 40.22 2.19
C VAL A 432 0.19 40.97 1.92
N THR A 433 0.13 42.28 2.24
CA THR A 433 -1.04 43.16 1.97
C THR A 433 -1.20 43.39 0.47
N TYR A 434 -0.09 43.64 -0.21
CA TYR A 434 -0.04 43.82 -1.64
C TYR A 434 -0.52 42.58 -2.42
N GLU A 435 -0.03 41.38 -2.03
CA GLU A 435 -0.44 40.14 -2.67
C GLU A 435 -1.90 39.80 -2.36
N ASN A 436 -2.29 39.86 -1.08
CA ASN A 436 -3.62 39.45 -0.64
C ASN A 436 -4.72 40.43 -1.12
N GLY A 437 -4.42 41.72 -1.24
CA GLY A 437 -5.37 42.68 -1.80
C GLY A 437 -5.77 42.33 -3.22
N GLN A 438 -4.80 41.99 -4.07
CA GLN A 438 -5.06 41.57 -5.45
C GLN A 438 -5.85 40.24 -5.51
N ALA A 439 -5.51 39.24 -4.64
CA ALA A 439 -6.21 37.96 -4.60
C ALA A 439 -7.68 38.11 -4.18
N ARG A 440 -7.96 38.99 -3.21
CA ARG A 440 -9.35 39.26 -2.77
C ARG A 440 -10.16 39.98 -3.83
N GLU A 441 -9.56 40.95 -4.55
CA GLU A 441 -10.23 41.62 -5.65
C GLU A 441 -10.63 40.63 -6.75
N ARG A 442 -9.74 39.72 -7.15
CA ARG A 442 -10.08 38.66 -8.12
C ARG A 442 -11.28 37.83 -7.65
N THR A 443 -11.29 37.45 -6.39
CA THR A 443 -12.36 36.65 -5.82
C THR A 443 -13.69 37.40 -5.82
N GLN A 444 -13.69 38.66 -5.42
CA GLN A 444 -14.88 39.52 -5.44
C GLN A 444 -15.45 39.61 -6.86
N VAL A 445 -14.64 39.90 -7.84
CA VAL A 445 -15.05 40.00 -9.27
C VAL A 445 -15.69 38.68 -9.74
N LEU A 446 -15.07 37.54 -9.43
CA LEU A 446 -15.63 36.23 -9.82
C LEU A 446 -16.99 35.96 -9.17
N MET A 447 -17.15 36.24 -7.87
CA MET A 447 -18.40 36.04 -7.14
C MET A 447 -19.52 36.95 -7.66
N ASP A 448 -19.22 38.21 -7.96
CA ASP A 448 -20.20 39.16 -8.47
C ASP A 448 -20.61 38.85 -9.91
N ILE A 449 -19.67 38.41 -10.76
CA ILE A 449 -20.02 37.87 -12.08
C ILE A 449 -20.93 36.65 -11.95
N ALA A 450 -20.61 35.72 -11.05
CA ALA A 450 -21.44 34.53 -10.85
C ALA A 450 -22.85 34.87 -10.40
N ASN A 451 -23.01 35.83 -9.50
CA ASN A 451 -24.33 36.33 -9.08
C ASN A 451 -25.09 36.92 -10.25
N LYS A 452 -24.44 37.74 -11.07
CA LYS A 452 -25.08 38.38 -12.23
C LYS A 452 -25.48 37.38 -13.31
N GLU A 453 -24.67 36.35 -13.55
CA GLU A 453 -24.88 35.37 -14.62
C GLU A 453 -25.64 34.11 -14.13
N ASN A 454 -26.08 34.10 -12.88
CA ASN A 454 -26.68 32.92 -12.22
C ASN A 454 -25.83 31.66 -12.40
N ALA A 455 -24.57 31.74 -11.94
CA ALA A 455 -23.52 30.76 -12.17
C ALA A 455 -22.93 30.19 -10.88
N LEU A 456 -22.19 29.09 -11.00
CA LEU A 456 -21.29 28.60 -9.94
C LEU A 456 -19.86 29.11 -10.18
N VAL A 457 -19.22 29.60 -9.12
CA VAL A 457 -17.76 29.85 -9.12
C VAL A 457 -17.01 28.54 -8.92
N ILE A 458 -16.18 28.18 -9.90
CA ILE A 458 -15.36 26.98 -9.90
C ILE A 458 -13.98 27.33 -9.34
N GLY A 459 -13.60 26.68 -8.24
CA GLY A 459 -12.31 26.86 -7.59
C GLY A 459 -11.19 26.09 -8.29
N THR A 460 -10.02 26.70 -8.32
CA THR A 460 -8.83 26.17 -8.99
C THR A 460 -7.79 25.59 -8.02
N GLY A 461 -7.89 25.91 -6.72
CA GLY A 461 -6.93 25.48 -5.68
C GLY A 461 -6.80 23.96 -5.59
N ASP A 462 -5.58 23.48 -5.46
CA ASP A 462 -5.25 22.06 -5.38
C ASP A 462 -5.17 21.52 -3.93
N MET A 463 -5.03 20.19 -3.78
CA MET A 463 -4.95 19.54 -2.47
C MET A 463 -3.71 19.98 -1.68
N SER A 464 -2.58 20.26 -2.34
CA SER A 464 -1.34 20.64 -1.66
C SER A 464 -1.45 22.04 -1.05
N GLU A 465 -2.10 22.98 -1.74
CA GLU A 465 -2.40 24.31 -1.22
C GLU A 465 -3.29 24.24 0.02
N LEU A 466 -4.34 23.41 -0.03
CA LEU A 466 -5.23 23.20 1.11
C LEU A 466 -4.53 22.53 2.29
N ALA A 467 -3.69 21.52 2.03
CA ALA A 467 -2.98 20.80 3.07
C ALA A 467 -1.93 21.63 3.79
N LEU A 468 -1.27 22.55 3.06
CA LEU A 468 -0.25 23.45 3.60
C LEU A 468 -0.82 24.76 4.15
N GLY A 469 -2.11 25.03 3.94
CA GLY A 469 -2.73 26.32 4.27
C GLY A 469 -2.18 27.45 3.41
N TRP A 470 -1.74 27.15 2.20
CA TRP A 470 -1.10 28.09 1.30
C TRP A 470 -2.12 28.76 0.38
N ALA A 471 -2.88 29.65 0.94
CA ALA A 471 -3.91 30.40 0.26
C ALA A 471 -4.19 31.71 0.98
N THR A 472 -4.62 32.73 0.23
CA THR A 472 -5.06 33.99 0.81
C THR A 472 -6.41 33.79 1.50
N TYR A 473 -6.50 34.11 2.80
CA TYR A 473 -7.77 34.08 3.53
C TYR A 473 -8.80 35.04 2.88
N ASN A 474 -9.99 34.50 2.59
CA ASN A 474 -11.05 35.17 1.82
C ASN A 474 -10.60 35.65 0.43
N GLY A 475 -9.65 34.95 -0.17
CA GLY A 475 -9.13 35.24 -1.50
C GLY A 475 -9.23 34.03 -2.43
N ASP A 476 -8.12 33.67 -3.04
CA ASP A 476 -8.01 32.68 -4.12
C ASP A 476 -8.54 31.27 -3.81
N HIS A 477 -8.64 30.87 -2.55
CA HIS A 477 -9.27 29.59 -2.15
C HIS A 477 -10.81 29.64 -2.09
N MET A 478 -11.41 30.81 -2.14
CA MET A 478 -12.86 30.97 -2.07
C MET A 478 -13.53 30.60 -3.39
N SER A 479 -14.42 29.62 -3.33
CA SER A 479 -15.20 29.17 -4.47
C SER A 479 -16.49 28.47 -4.01
N MET A 480 -17.39 28.22 -4.94
CA MET A 480 -18.60 27.45 -4.67
C MET A 480 -18.38 25.95 -4.85
N TYR A 481 -17.39 25.55 -5.66
CA TYR A 481 -16.97 24.15 -5.84
C TYR A 481 -15.52 24.08 -6.32
N GLY A 482 -14.63 23.53 -5.48
CA GLY A 482 -13.20 23.31 -5.79
C GLY A 482 -12.98 21.97 -6.51
N VAL A 483 -12.80 22.00 -7.82
CA VAL A 483 -12.65 20.77 -8.63
C VAL A 483 -11.31 20.07 -8.42
N ASN A 484 -10.25 20.83 -8.04
CA ASN A 484 -8.90 20.30 -7.84
C ASN A 484 -8.59 19.98 -6.37
N ALA A 485 -9.54 20.18 -5.44
CA ALA A 485 -9.32 20.04 -3.99
C ALA A 485 -8.80 18.65 -3.54
N GLY A 486 -9.04 17.61 -4.33
CA GLY A 486 -8.55 16.25 -4.07
C GLY A 486 -7.31 15.86 -4.90
N VAL A 487 -6.71 16.77 -5.66
CA VAL A 487 -5.60 16.50 -6.58
C VAL A 487 -4.32 17.17 -6.06
N PRO A 488 -3.26 16.41 -5.72
CA PRO A 488 -1.98 17.00 -5.33
C PRO A 488 -1.28 17.68 -6.50
N LYS A 489 -0.48 18.72 -6.23
CA LYS A 489 0.21 19.56 -7.23
C LYS A 489 0.96 18.76 -8.29
N THR A 490 1.67 17.71 -7.88
CA THR A 490 2.40 16.84 -8.81
C THR A 490 1.50 16.15 -9.83
N LEU A 491 0.27 15.76 -9.44
CA LEU A 491 -0.69 15.16 -10.36
C LEU A 491 -1.33 16.15 -11.31
N VAL A 492 -1.50 17.42 -10.93
CA VAL A 492 -2.07 18.46 -11.82
C VAL A 492 -1.30 18.51 -13.13
N ARG A 493 0.03 18.55 -13.06
CA ARG A 493 0.91 18.55 -14.24
C ARG A 493 0.67 17.33 -15.14
N HIS A 494 0.63 16.13 -14.53
CA HIS A 494 0.43 14.90 -15.28
C HIS A 494 -0.97 14.77 -15.89
N LEU A 495 -1.99 15.34 -15.26
CA LEU A 495 -3.35 15.36 -15.79
C LEU A 495 -3.47 16.29 -17.01
N VAL A 496 -2.83 17.47 -16.97
CA VAL A 496 -2.77 18.39 -18.11
C VAL A 496 -1.98 17.77 -19.27
N ASP A 497 -0.85 17.12 -18.98
CA ASP A 497 -0.03 16.40 -19.96
C ASP A 497 -0.80 15.25 -20.62
N TYR A 498 -1.45 14.41 -19.81
CA TYR A 498 -2.33 13.34 -20.30
C TYR A 498 -3.46 13.88 -21.20
N TYR A 499 -4.09 14.99 -20.81
CA TYR A 499 -5.14 15.59 -21.61
C TYR A 499 -4.59 16.11 -22.94
N ALA A 500 -3.40 16.72 -22.93
CA ALA A 500 -2.73 17.17 -24.15
C ALA A 500 -2.40 16.02 -25.12
N ASP A 501 -1.96 14.86 -24.57
CA ASP A 501 -1.60 13.68 -25.37
C ASP A 501 -2.82 12.95 -25.94
N THR A 502 -3.98 13.05 -25.30
CA THR A 502 -5.20 12.34 -25.69
C THR A 502 -6.22 13.16 -26.45
N CYS A 503 -6.04 14.51 -26.52
CA CYS A 503 -6.98 15.35 -27.24
C CYS A 503 -6.67 15.36 -28.77
N GLU A 504 -7.72 15.36 -29.58
CA GLU A 504 -7.63 15.35 -31.06
C GLU A 504 -7.30 16.74 -31.63
N ASN A 505 -7.49 17.82 -30.85
CA ASN A 505 -7.30 19.19 -31.31
C ASN A 505 -5.83 19.63 -31.14
N ARG A 506 -5.12 19.75 -32.28
CA ARG A 506 -3.70 20.13 -32.31
C ARG A 506 -3.38 21.50 -31.71
N GLU A 507 -4.28 22.47 -31.87
CA GLU A 507 -4.09 23.81 -31.28
C GLU A 507 -4.18 23.73 -29.74
N LEU A 508 -5.16 22.97 -29.22
CA LEU A 508 -5.29 22.72 -27.79
C LEU A 508 -4.08 21.99 -27.23
N THR A 509 -3.61 20.94 -27.93
CA THR A 509 -2.38 20.23 -27.55
C THR A 509 -1.19 21.19 -27.41
N ALA A 510 -0.99 22.07 -28.40
CA ALA A 510 0.12 23.02 -28.38
C ALA A 510 0.05 24.00 -27.19
N VAL A 511 -1.12 24.53 -26.89
CA VAL A 511 -1.34 25.44 -25.75
C VAL A 511 -1.11 24.72 -24.42
N LEU A 512 -1.64 23.50 -24.27
CA LEU A 512 -1.46 22.71 -23.05
C LEU A 512 0.01 22.36 -22.82
N LYS A 513 0.74 21.98 -23.88
CA LYS A 513 2.19 21.73 -23.78
C LYS A 513 2.98 23.01 -23.44
N ASP A 514 2.56 24.19 -23.92
CA ASP A 514 3.18 25.45 -23.52
C ASP A 514 2.90 25.81 -22.07
N CYS A 515 1.68 25.54 -21.56
CA CYS A 515 1.36 25.70 -20.13
C CYS A 515 2.25 24.82 -19.24
N LEU A 516 2.64 23.62 -19.72
CA LEU A 516 3.53 22.71 -18.99
C LEU A 516 4.99 23.20 -18.92
N LEU A 517 5.42 24.04 -19.85
CA LEU A 517 6.76 24.63 -19.87
C LEU A 517 6.90 25.80 -18.89
N TYR A 518 5.78 26.39 -18.48
CA TYR A 518 5.77 27.44 -17.49
C TYR A 518 5.88 26.86 -16.09
N THR A 519 7.04 27.07 -15.46
CA THR A 519 7.20 26.80 -14.02
C THR A 519 6.96 28.11 -13.30
N SER A 520 5.99 28.15 -12.41
CA SER A 520 5.79 29.29 -11.51
C SER A 520 7.09 29.55 -10.74
N PRO A 521 7.58 30.79 -10.65
CA PRO A 521 8.73 31.12 -9.82
C PRO A 521 8.41 31.08 -8.33
N SER A 522 7.31 30.44 -7.95
CA SER A 522 6.90 30.27 -6.57
C SER A 522 7.87 29.36 -5.83
N PRO A 523 8.30 29.70 -4.60
CA PRO A 523 9.09 28.81 -3.75
C PRO A 523 8.35 27.51 -3.38
N ARG A 524 7.15 27.32 -3.91
CA ARG A 524 6.33 26.11 -3.74
C ARG A 524 6.64 25.01 -4.76
N ASP A 525 7.25 25.36 -5.89
CA ASP A 525 7.66 24.44 -6.94
C ASP A 525 9.13 24.05 -6.74
#